data_3d636a53ac1a1d44c8c11fda1e9bc9fa
#
_entry.id   3d636a53ac1a1d44c8c11fda1e9bc9fa
#
_cell.length_a   1.000
_cell.length_b   1.000
_cell.length_c   1.000
_cell.angle_alpha   90.00
_cell.angle_beta   90.00
_cell.angle_gamma   90.00
#
_symmetry.space_group_name_H-M   'P 1'
#
loop_
_entity.id
_entity.type
_entity.pdbx_description
1 polymer ?
#
loop_
_entity_poly.entity_id
_entity_poly.type
_entity_poly.pdbx_seq_one_letter_code
_entity_poly.pdbx_strand_id
1 'polypeptide(L)'
;MAERWQARLDHAWRVVGTGLSFAVFGIGGLLLGGLLLPLLLLIRHTARRRRLARRLVQFSFASHIALMRGLGVMTYEIHGAERLRRNGLLILANHPTLIDVVLLIAQLPNADCVVKQAVARNPFMRGPVRAAGYVSNSDGAGLIDDCIAAVRAGGNLVIFPEGTRTVPGQPLHLQRGAANIAVRGQLDITPVRITCRPLTLTKGQKWYRVPSRRFHVQLEVGDDIPIDPFLTGADGTPRGDALAARRVTDHLAHYFDFAGDPSRAGT
;
A
#
# COMPACT_ATOMS: atom_id res chain seq x y z
N MET A 1 5.33 35.53 22.56
CA MET A 1 3.94 35.08 22.89
C MET A 1 3.17 34.75 21.63
N ALA A 2 3.18 35.58 20.58
CA ALA A 2 2.43 35.36 19.34
C ALA A 2 2.77 34.01 18.64
N GLU A 3 4.04 33.66 18.52
CA GLU A 3 4.47 32.39 17.88
C GLU A 3 3.96 31.13 18.59
N ARG A 4 3.86 31.16 19.92
CA ARG A 4 3.31 30.04 20.70
C ARG A 4 1.80 29.88 20.48
N TRP A 5 1.07 30.96 20.30
CA TRP A 5 -0.35 30.94 19.98
C TRP A 5 -0.60 30.43 18.56
N GLN A 6 0.18 30.87 17.58
CA GLN A 6 0.09 30.38 16.20
C GLN A 6 0.37 28.88 16.12
N ALA A 7 1.42 28.40 16.80
CA ALA A 7 1.74 26.97 16.83
C ALA A 7 0.60 26.12 17.48
N ARG A 8 -0.07 26.66 18.51
CA ARG A 8 -1.24 25.99 19.13
C ARG A 8 -2.44 25.95 18.19
N LEU A 9 -2.73 27.06 17.51
CA LEU A 9 -3.82 27.12 16.53
C LEU A 9 -3.59 26.19 15.36
N ASP A 10 -2.38 26.17 14.83
CA ASP A 10 -1.98 25.25 13.77
C ASP A 10 -2.10 23.79 14.19
N HIS A 11 -1.71 23.47 15.42
CA HIS A 11 -1.87 22.11 15.94
C HIS A 11 -3.34 21.74 16.10
N ALA A 12 -4.16 22.62 16.70
CA ALA A 12 -5.60 22.42 16.85
C ALA A 12 -6.29 22.23 15.48
N TRP A 13 -5.92 23.07 14.50
CA TRP A 13 -6.42 22.92 13.14
C TRP A 13 -6.07 21.57 12.54
N ARG A 14 -4.81 21.07 12.68
CA ARG A 14 -4.42 19.76 12.17
C ARG A 14 -5.19 18.62 12.86
N VAL A 15 -5.50 18.72 14.14
CA VAL A 15 -6.35 17.73 14.84
C VAL A 15 -7.74 17.72 14.21
N VAL A 16 -8.37 18.89 14.06
CA VAL A 16 -9.70 19.02 13.43
C VAL A 16 -9.66 18.53 11.98
N GLY A 17 -8.66 18.97 11.20
CA GLY A 17 -8.50 18.57 9.81
C GLY A 17 -8.27 17.06 9.63
N THR A 18 -7.50 16.45 10.54
CA THR A 18 -7.33 14.98 10.56
C THR A 18 -8.65 14.30 10.88
N GLY A 19 -9.38 14.74 11.91
CA GLY A 19 -10.70 14.19 12.27
C GLY A 19 -11.70 14.31 11.12
N LEU A 20 -11.77 15.48 10.49
CA LEU A 20 -12.62 15.71 9.31
C LEU A 20 -12.23 14.78 8.16
N SER A 21 -10.93 14.62 7.89
CA SER A 21 -10.46 13.72 6.84
C SER A 21 -10.91 12.28 7.10
N PHE A 22 -10.79 11.78 8.32
CA PHE A 22 -11.24 10.42 8.66
C PHE A 22 -12.77 10.29 8.60
N ALA A 23 -13.52 11.31 9.02
CA ALA A 23 -14.98 11.32 8.92
C ALA A 23 -15.42 11.26 7.44
N VAL A 24 -14.82 12.09 6.57
CA VAL A 24 -15.09 12.09 5.12
C VAL A 24 -14.69 10.75 4.50
N PHE A 25 -13.56 10.16 4.91
CA PHE A 25 -13.17 8.84 4.44
C PHE A 25 -14.18 7.75 4.83
N GLY A 26 -14.66 7.76 6.06
CA GLY A 26 -15.67 6.82 6.54
C GLY A 26 -17.00 6.96 5.80
N ILE A 27 -17.51 8.20 5.69
CA ILE A 27 -18.77 8.50 4.97
C ILE A 27 -18.59 8.17 3.47
N GLY A 28 -17.48 8.58 2.86
CA GLY A 28 -17.17 8.27 1.47
C GLY A 28 -17.08 6.76 1.21
N GLY A 29 -16.49 6.00 2.15
CA GLY A 29 -16.44 4.54 2.08
C GLY A 29 -17.83 3.90 2.16
N LEU A 30 -18.74 4.42 3.00
CA LEU A 30 -20.13 3.96 3.08
C LEU A 30 -20.90 4.28 1.79
N LEU A 31 -20.77 5.49 1.25
CA LEU A 31 -21.42 5.89 0.00
C LEU A 31 -20.87 5.07 -1.18
N LEU A 32 -19.57 4.91 -1.25
CA LEU A 32 -18.93 4.11 -2.29
C LEU A 32 -19.37 2.65 -2.20
N GLY A 33 -19.28 2.02 -1.02
CA GLY A 33 -19.61 0.61 -0.80
C GLY A 33 -21.10 0.30 -0.80
N GLY A 34 -21.93 1.21 -0.27
CA GLY A 34 -23.36 1.01 -0.10
C GLY A 34 -24.21 1.46 -1.30
N LEU A 35 -23.74 2.43 -2.08
CA LEU A 35 -24.51 3.00 -3.19
C LEU A 35 -23.80 2.81 -4.55
N LEU A 36 -22.61 3.36 -4.72
CA LEU A 36 -21.99 3.41 -6.05
C LEU A 36 -21.54 2.03 -6.57
N LEU A 37 -20.94 1.21 -5.71
CA LEU A 37 -20.44 -0.10 -6.14
C LEU A 37 -21.55 -1.11 -6.39
N PRO A 38 -22.66 -1.18 -5.61
CA PRO A 38 -23.82 -2.01 -5.98
C PRO A 38 -24.40 -1.67 -7.34
N LEU A 39 -24.43 -0.40 -7.76
CA LEU A 39 -24.87 0.00 -9.09
C LEU A 39 -24.02 -0.62 -10.20
N LEU A 40 -22.74 -0.88 -9.94
CA LEU A 40 -21.89 -1.58 -10.91
C LEU A 40 -22.31 -3.05 -11.13
N LEU A 41 -23.08 -3.66 -10.22
CA LEU A 41 -23.59 -5.01 -10.40
C LEU A 41 -24.56 -5.12 -11.59
N LEU A 42 -25.14 -3.99 -12.03
CA LEU A 42 -25.95 -3.91 -13.24
C LEU A 42 -25.12 -4.16 -14.51
N ILE A 43 -23.80 -4.00 -14.42
CA ILE A 43 -22.87 -4.27 -15.53
C ILE A 43 -22.60 -5.77 -15.57
N ARG A 44 -23.16 -6.45 -16.57
CA ARG A 44 -23.01 -7.91 -16.76
C ARG A 44 -21.56 -8.33 -17.05
N HIS A 45 -20.78 -7.48 -17.72
CA HIS A 45 -19.40 -7.82 -18.11
C HIS A 45 -18.44 -7.65 -16.92
N THR A 46 -18.03 -8.76 -16.31
CA THR A 46 -17.25 -8.79 -15.05
C THR A 46 -15.93 -8.02 -15.11
N ALA A 47 -15.17 -8.14 -16.22
CA ALA A 47 -13.89 -7.42 -16.36
C ALA A 47 -14.08 -5.90 -16.45
N ARG A 48 -15.13 -5.42 -17.14
CA ARG A 48 -15.49 -3.99 -17.19
C ARG A 48 -15.92 -3.49 -15.82
N ARG A 49 -16.75 -4.27 -15.11
CA ARG A 49 -17.20 -3.95 -13.76
C ARG A 49 -16.03 -3.80 -12.79
N ARG A 50 -15.10 -4.76 -12.75
CA ARG A 50 -13.91 -4.70 -11.89
C ARG A 50 -13.04 -3.48 -12.19
N ARG A 51 -12.77 -3.19 -13.47
CA ARG A 51 -12.01 -2.00 -13.88
C ARG A 51 -12.67 -0.69 -13.43
N LEU A 52 -13.99 -0.57 -13.56
CA LEU A 52 -14.72 0.61 -13.09
C LEU A 52 -14.68 0.72 -11.57
N ALA A 53 -14.86 -0.38 -10.85
CA ALA A 53 -14.75 -0.41 -9.39
C ALA A 53 -13.37 0.03 -8.91
N ARG A 54 -12.30 -0.49 -9.51
CA ARG A 54 -10.92 -0.09 -9.20
C ARG A 54 -10.65 1.38 -9.49
N ARG A 55 -11.18 1.92 -10.59
CA ARG A 55 -11.11 3.36 -10.90
C ARG A 55 -11.86 4.23 -9.89
N LEU A 56 -13.04 3.80 -9.44
CA LEU A 56 -13.78 4.51 -8.40
C LEU A 56 -13.04 4.50 -7.06
N VAL A 57 -12.44 3.37 -6.68
CA VAL A 57 -11.59 3.30 -5.47
C VAL A 57 -10.37 4.19 -5.62
N GLN A 58 -9.67 4.14 -6.75
CA GLN A 58 -8.52 5.01 -7.04
C GLN A 58 -8.89 6.48 -6.92
N PHE A 59 -9.99 6.90 -7.57
CA PHE A 59 -10.47 8.28 -7.52
C PHE A 59 -10.85 8.71 -6.09
N SER A 60 -11.55 7.84 -5.35
CA SER A 60 -11.92 8.09 -3.94
C SER A 60 -10.67 8.30 -3.07
N PHE A 61 -9.65 7.47 -3.25
CA PHE A 61 -8.39 7.59 -2.51
C PHE A 61 -7.59 8.82 -2.93
N ALA A 62 -7.52 9.14 -4.22
CA ALA A 62 -6.89 10.36 -4.71
C ALA A 62 -7.59 11.62 -4.17
N SER A 63 -8.93 11.62 -4.14
CA SER A 63 -9.72 12.71 -3.57
C SER A 63 -9.48 12.87 -2.07
N HIS A 64 -9.34 11.74 -1.34
CA HIS A 64 -9.03 11.77 0.08
C HIS A 64 -7.63 12.36 0.36
N ILE A 65 -6.61 11.95 -0.42
CA ILE A 65 -5.26 12.52 -0.32
C ILE A 65 -5.27 14.02 -0.66
N ALA A 66 -6.01 14.42 -1.70
CA ALA A 66 -6.17 15.83 -2.06
C ALA A 66 -6.84 16.64 -0.93
N LEU A 67 -7.86 16.07 -0.27
CA LEU A 67 -8.50 16.67 0.91
C LEU A 67 -7.51 16.85 2.06
N MET A 68 -6.76 15.81 2.45
CA MET A 68 -5.78 15.90 3.53
C MET A 68 -4.70 16.95 3.24
N ARG A 69 -4.26 17.03 1.97
CA ARG A 69 -3.30 18.05 1.50
C ARG A 69 -3.91 19.46 1.57
N GLY A 70 -5.14 19.63 1.07
CA GLY A 70 -5.86 20.90 1.07
C GLY A 70 -6.14 21.43 2.48
N LEU A 71 -6.43 20.54 3.44
CA LEU A 71 -6.58 20.88 4.85
C LEU A 71 -5.25 21.16 5.56
N GLY A 72 -4.11 21.02 4.86
CA GLY A 72 -2.79 21.25 5.45
C GLY A 72 -2.35 20.19 6.46
N VAL A 73 -2.99 19.03 6.47
CA VAL A 73 -2.66 17.93 7.40
C VAL A 73 -1.38 17.23 6.96
N MET A 74 -1.20 17.03 5.65
CA MET A 74 -0.04 16.34 5.08
C MET A 74 0.47 17.02 3.81
N THR A 75 1.70 16.67 3.45
CA THR A 75 2.27 16.81 2.11
C THR A 75 2.83 15.48 1.65
N TYR A 76 3.04 15.32 0.35
CA TYR A 76 3.69 14.12 -0.17
C TYR A 76 4.47 14.42 -1.44
N GLU A 77 5.42 13.57 -1.74
CA GLU A 77 6.14 13.52 -3.01
C GLU A 77 6.31 12.07 -3.47
N ILE A 78 6.46 11.89 -4.77
CA ILE A 78 6.59 10.57 -5.38
C ILE A 78 7.72 10.62 -6.41
N HIS A 79 8.76 9.84 -6.16
CA HIS A 79 9.87 9.66 -7.08
C HIS A 79 9.68 8.36 -7.86
N GLY A 80 9.91 8.37 -9.17
CA GLY A 80 9.72 7.21 -10.04
C GLY A 80 8.25 6.86 -10.33
N ALA A 81 7.33 7.83 -10.22
CA ALA A 81 5.89 7.61 -10.44
C ALA A 81 5.55 7.03 -11.82
N GLU A 82 6.38 7.28 -12.84
CA GLU A 82 6.23 6.76 -14.21
C GLU A 82 6.32 5.23 -14.24
N ARG A 83 7.07 4.60 -13.33
CA ARG A 83 7.20 3.14 -13.22
C ARG A 83 5.88 2.48 -12.78
N LEU A 84 5.01 3.20 -12.06
CA LEU A 84 3.70 2.72 -11.62
C LEU A 84 2.62 2.79 -12.72
N ARG A 85 2.89 3.44 -13.87
CA ARG A 85 1.90 3.58 -14.95
C ARG A 85 1.73 2.32 -15.81
N ARG A 86 2.52 1.30 -15.55
CA ARG A 86 2.45 -0.01 -16.23
C ARG A 86 1.31 -0.87 -15.66
N ASN A 87 1.03 -1.98 -16.33
CA ASN A 87 0.08 -3.00 -15.86
C ASN A 87 0.83 -4.31 -15.57
N GLY A 88 0.24 -5.14 -14.72
CA GLY A 88 0.81 -6.43 -14.37
C GLY A 88 2.00 -6.33 -13.45
N LEU A 89 2.02 -5.36 -12.54
CA LEU A 89 3.10 -5.17 -11.57
C LEU A 89 2.84 -5.97 -10.28
N LEU A 90 3.88 -6.62 -9.79
CA LEU A 90 3.95 -7.08 -8.41
C LEU A 90 4.67 -6.01 -7.58
N ILE A 91 3.90 -5.20 -6.86
CA ILE A 91 4.41 -4.06 -6.10
C ILE A 91 4.56 -4.47 -4.64
N LEU A 92 5.80 -4.43 -4.14
CA LEU A 92 6.08 -4.68 -2.73
C LEU A 92 6.52 -3.39 -2.05
N ALA A 93 5.87 -3.04 -0.94
CA ALA A 93 6.13 -1.81 -0.21
C ALA A 93 6.27 -2.07 1.30
N ASN A 94 7.10 -1.28 1.99
CA ASN A 94 7.07 -1.20 3.45
C ASN A 94 5.82 -0.42 3.92
N HIS A 95 5.44 -0.56 5.18
CA HIS A 95 4.14 -0.07 5.67
C HIS A 95 4.25 0.75 6.97
N PRO A 96 4.90 1.93 6.96
CA PRO A 96 5.09 2.72 8.17
C PRO A 96 3.80 3.31 8.75
N THR A 97 2.81 3.67 7.90
CA THR A 97 1.63 4.43 8.35
C THR A 97 0.30 3.87 7.83
N LEU A 98 -0.80 4.34 8.40
CA LEU A 98 -2.15 3.94 7.95
C LEU A 98 -2.47 4.47 6.53
N ILE A 99 -1.87 5.58 6.13
CA ILE A 99 -2.20 6.26 4.87
C ILE A 99 -1.48 5.66 3.63
N ASP A 100 -0.48 4.80 3.83
CA ASP A 100 0.37 4.29 2.76
C ASP A 100 -0.42 3.57 1.66
N VAL A 101 -1.35 2.69 2.06
CA VAL A 101 -2.23 1.97 1.14
C VAL A 101 -3.05 2.94 0.29
N VAL A 102 -3.59 3.98 0.94
CA VAL A 102 -4.46 4.97 0.29
C VAL A 102 -3.65 5.79 -0.70
N LEU A 103 -2.45 6.24 -0.29
CA LEU A 103 -1.58 7.04 -1.15
C LEU A 103 -1.06 6.22 -2.34
N LEU A 104 -0.64 4.97 -2.11
CA LEU A 104 -0.11 4.11 -3.17
C LEU A 104 -1.19 3.72 -4.19
N ILE A 105 -2.37 3.26 -3.73
CA ILE A 105 -3.48 2.90 -4.63
C ILE A 105 -3.99 4.12 -5.41
N ALA A 106 -3.97 5.31 -4.82
CA ALA A 106 -4.32 6.55 -5.53
C ALA A 106 -3.46 6.79 -6.80
N GLN A 107 -2.23 6.27 -6.84
CA GLN A 107 -1.30 6.42 -7.97
C GLN A 107 -1.41 5.29 -9.01
N LEU A 108 -2.08 4.19 -8.67
CA LEU A 108 -2.01 2.96 -9.47
C LEU A 108 -3.24 2.79 -10.36
N PRO A 109 -3.06 2.69 -11.69
CA PRO A 109 -4.13 2.21 -12.55
C PRO A 109 -4.41 0.73 -12.24
N ASN A 110 -5.67 0.33 -12.26
CA ASN A 110 -6.09 -1.07 -12.09
C ASN A 110 -5.47 -1.77 -10.87
N ALA A 111 -5.37 -1.03 -9.74
CA ALA A 111 -4.80 -1.56 -8.51
C ALA A 111 -5.55 -2.79 -8.00
N ASP A 112 -4.79 -3.80 -7.61
CA ASP A 112 -5.24 -4.95 -6.86
C ASP A 112 -4.52 -4.99 -5.51
N CYS A 113 -5.07 -5.65 -4.53
CA CYS A 113 -4.49 -5.67 -3.19
C CYS A 113 -4.85 -6.95 -2.46
N VAL A 114 -3.86 -7.52 -1.76
CA VAL A 114 -4.13 -8.57 -0.78
C VAL A 114 -4.60 -7.90 0.51
N VAL A 115 -5.84 -8.18 0.90
CA VAL A 115 -6.45 -7.60 2.09
C VAL A 115 -6.64 -8.64 3.20
N LYS A 116 -6.46 -8.24 4.44
CA LYS A 116 -6.78 -9.11 5.58
C LYS A 116 -8.27 -9.40 5.64
N GLN A 117 -8.65 -10.59 6.06
CA GLN A 117 -10.04 -10.98 6.27
C GLN A 117 -10.82 -9.97 7.14
N ALA A 118 -10.18 -9.42 8.18
CA ALA A 118 -10.78 -8.39 9.02
C ALA A 118 -11.16 -7.13 8.23
N VAL A 119 -10.36 -6.73 7.24
CA VAL A 119 -10.64 -5.60 6.34
C VAL A 119 -11.78 -5.95 5.39
N ALA A 120 -11.79 -7.16 4.84
CA ALA A 120 -12.86 -7.64 3.98
C ALA A 120 -14.22 -7.76 4.71
N ARG A 121 -14.21 -7.95 6.03
CA ARG A 121 -15.42 -7.98 6.89
C ARG A 121 -15.84 -6.61 7.40
N ASN A 122 -14.97 -5.59 7.34
CA ASN A 122 -15.28 -4.25 7.80
C ASN A 122 -16.42 -3.64 6.95
N PRO A 123 -17.53 -3.15 7.54
CA PRO A 123 -18.67 -2.63 6.80
C PRO A 123 -18.33 -1.49 5.85
N PHE A 124 -17.34 -0.65 6.18
CA PHE A 124 -16.86 0.47 5.35
C PHE A 124 -16.00 0.00 4.17
N MET A 125 -15.30 -1.12 4.31
CA MET A 125 -14.34 -1.62 3.31
C MET A 125 -14.87 -2.81 2.51
N ARG A 126 -15.84 -3.55 3.05
CA ARG A 126 -16.39 -4.77 2.41
C ARG A 126 -16.91 -4.51 1.00
N GLY A 127 -17.64 -3.41 0.80
CA GLY A 127 -18.17 -3.03 -0.50
C GLY A 127 -17.06 -2.81 -1.53
N PRO A 128 -16.13 -1.87 -1.28
CA PRO A 128 -14.96 -1.64 -2.12
C PRO A 128 -14.14 -2.89 -2.42
N VAL A 129 -13.82 -3.68 -1.39
CA VAL A 129 -13.03 -4.92 -1.53
C VAL A 129 -13.71 -5.92 -2.49
N ARG A 130 -15.01 -6.19 -2.30
CA ARG A 130 -15.77 -7.13 -3.14
C ARG A 130 -15.91 -6.64 -4.58
N ALA A 131 -16.24 -5.36 -4.77
CA ALA A 131 -16.50 -4.82 -6.09
C ALA A 131 -15.21 -4.68 -6.92
N ALA A 132 -14.09 -4.29 -6.29
CA ALA A 132 -12.78 -4.24 -6.93
C ALA A 132 -12.20 -5.65 -7.20
N GLY A 133 -12.75 -6.67 -6.54
CA GLY A 133 -12.28 -8.05 -6.64
C GLY A 133 -10.90 -8.22 -5.99
N TYR A 134 -10.65 -7.53 -4.87
CA TYR A 134 -9.40 -7.67 -4.12
C TYR A 134 -9.26 -9.05 -3.51
N VAL A 135 -8.04 -9.57 -3.50
CA VAL A 135 -7.74 -10.91 -3.00
C VAL A 135 -7.76 -10.90 -1.47
N SER A 136 -8.54 -11.82 -0.86
CA SER A 136 -8.59 -11.94 0.60
C SER A 136 -7.57 -12.98 1.09
N ASN A 137 -6.83 -12.67 2.15
CA ASN A 137 -5.89 -13.63 2.73
C ASN A 137 -6.58 -14.77 3.53
N SER A 138 -7.91 -14.87 3.46
CA SER A 138 -8.66 -16.01 4.02
C SER A 138 -8.68 -17.24 3.13
N ASP A 139 -8.27 -17.10 1.85
CA ASP A 139 -8.52 -18.10 0.83
C ASP A 139 -7.53 -19.30 0.83
N GLY A 140 -6.68 -19.38 1.86
CA GLY A 140 -5.87 -20.57 2.17
C GLY A 140 -4.88 -20.96 1.07
N ALA A 141 -4.94 -22.22 0.61
CA ALA A 141 -3.95 -22.78 -0.31
C ALA A 141 -3.93 -22.15 -1.72
N GLY A 142 -5.02 -21.57 -2.18
CA GLY A 142 -5.15 -20.93 -3.50
C GLY A 142 -4.65 -19.48 -3.57
N LEU A 143 -4.37 -18.83 -2.43
CA LEU A 143 -4.05 -17.41 -2.36
C LEU A 143 -2.89 -17.00 -3.30
N ILE A 144 -1.82 -17.80 -3.34
CA ILE A 144 -0.63 -17.51 -4.17
C ILE A 144 -1.02 -17.56 -5.65
N ASP A 145 -1.76 -18.58 -6.04
CA ASP A 145 -2.16 -18.79 -7.44
C ASP A 145 -3.13 -17.69 -7.90
N ASP A 146 -4.06 -17.27 -7.03
CA ASP A 146 -4.97 -16.14 -7.29
C ASP A 146 -4.21 -14.82 -7.46
N CYS A 147 -3.18 -14.57 -6.63
CA CYS A 147 -2.31 -13.41 -6.75
C CYS A 147 -1.54 -13.41 -8.07
N ILE A 148 -0.95 -14.54 -8.45
CA ILE A 148 -0.24 -14.71 -9.72
C ILE A 148 -1.18 -14.47 -10.91
N ALA A 149 -2.37 -15.06 -10.86
CA ALA A 149 -3.39 -14.89 -11.89
C ALA A 149 -3.84 -13.42 -12.03
N ALA A 150 -3.99 -12.71 -10.92
CA ALA A 150 -4.35 -11.29 -10.92
C ALA A 150 -3.29 -10.42 -11.61
N VAL A 151 -2.00 -10.64 -11.33
CA VAL A 151 -0.89 -9.92 -11.98
C VAL A 151 -0.83 -10.25 -13.46
N ARG A 152 -0.89 -11.53 -13.84
CA ARG A 152 -0.88 -11.98 -15.24
C ARG A 152 -2.07 -11.48 -16.05
N ALA A 153 -3.20 -11.22 -15.39
CA ALA A 153 -4.37 -10.57 -15.99
C ALA A 153 -4.23 -9.03 -16.14
N GLY A 154 -3.06 -8.48 -15.82
CA GLY A 154 -2.76 -7.05 -15.93
C GLY A 154 -3.19 -6.22 -14.71
N GLY A 155 -3.50 -6.84 -13.59
CA GLY A 155 -3.70 -6.15 -12.31
C GLY A 155 -2.37 -5.72 -11.69
N ASN A 156 -2.33 -4.55 -11.06
CA ASN A 156 -1.19 -4.07 -10.29
C ASN A 156 -1.37 -4.48 -8.84
N LEU A 157 -0.72 -5.57 -8.43
CA LEU A 157 -0.91 -6.19 -7.12
C LEU A 157 0.00 -5.54 -6.09
N VAL A 158 -0.61 -4.89 -5.10
CA VAL A 158 0.11 -4.28 -3.96
C VAL A 158 0.13 -5.24 -2.78
N ILE A 159 1.32 -5.52 -2.29
CA ILE A 159 1.53 -6.32 -1.07
C ILE A 159 2.47 -5.57 -0.13
N PHE A 160 2.10 -5.56 1.15
CA PHE A 160 2.97 -5.13 2.24
C PHE A 160 3.50 -6.39 2.93
N PRO A 161 4.74 -6.80 2.64
CA PRO A 161 5.27 -8.10 3.09
C PRO A 161 5.42 -8.20 4.61
N GLU A 162 5.39 -7.09 5.32
CA GLU A 162 5.32 -7.09 6.80
C GLU A 162 4.02 -7.70 7.34
N GLY A 163 2.95 -7.74 6.52
CA GLY A 163 1.63 -8.22 6.92
C GLY A 163 0.95 -7.35 7.99
N THR A 164 1.58 -6.30 8.45
CA THR A 164 1.08 -5.29 9.40
C THR A 164 1.83 -3.99 9.19
N ARG A 165 1.42 -2.89 9.83
CA ARG A 165 2.20 -1.65 9.83
C ARG A 165 3.52 -1.86 10.58
N THR A 166 4.59 -1.25 10.07
CA THR A 166 5.92 -1.23 10.69
C THR A 166 5.81 -0.77 12.15
N VAL A 167 6.48 -1.46 13.05
CA VAL A 167 6.57 -1.08 14.46
C VAL A 167 7.87 -0.30 14.66
N PRO A 168 7.80 1.01 15.00
CA PRO A 168 8.99 1.81 15.19
C PRO A 168 9.95 1.21 16.23
N GLY A 169 11.25 1.21 15.92
CA GLY A 169 12.28 0.69 16.83
C GLY A 169 12.40 -0.84 16.90
N GLN A 170 11.60 -1.57 16.11
CA GLN A 170 11.75 -3.01 15.99
C GLN A 170 12.38 -3.41 14.65
N PRO A 171 13.12 -4.52 14.58
CA PRO A 171 13.63 -5.04 13.32
C PRO A 171 12.50 -5.32 12.33
N LEU A 172 12.76 -5.07 11.05
CA LEU A 172 11.81 -5.35 9.99
C LEU A 172 11.62 -6.87 9.84
N HIS A 173 10.39 -7.32 9.90
CA HIS A 173 10.05 -8.73 9.74
C HIS A 173 9.13 -8.91 8.53
N LEU A 174 9.63 -9.59 7.49
CA LEU A 174 8.89 -9.85 6.25
C LEU A 174 8.32 -11.28 6.23
N GLN A 175 7.06 -11.40 5.82
CA GLN A 175 6.39 -12.66 5.56
C GLN A 175 6.80 -13.19 4.18
N ARG A 176 7.07 -14.50 4.07
CA ARG A 176 7.50 -15.13 2.81
C ARG A 176 6.42 -15.21 1.73
N GLY A 177 5.16 -14.88 2.05
CA GLY A 177 4.05 -14.96 1.09
C GLY A 177 4.29 -14.16 -0.18
N ALA A 178 4.77 -12.91 -0.07
CA ALA A 178 5.07 -12.06 -1.20
C ALA A 178 6.22 -12.63 -2.07
N ALA A 179 7.27 -13.14 -1.44
CA ALA A 179 8.38 -13.78 -2.13
C ALA A 179 7.96 -15.08 -2.85
N ASN A 180 7.06 -15.88 -2.25
CA ASN A 180 6.51 -17.07 -2.89
C ASN A 180 5.68 -16.72 -4.14
N ILE A 181 4.94 -15.60 -4.12
CA ILE A 181 4.21 -15.12 -5.31
C ILE A 181 5.19 -14.75 -6.42
N ALA A 182 6.27 -14.00 -6.10
CA ALA A 182 7.30 -13.63 -7.07
C ALA A 182 7.98 -14.86 -7.70
N VAL A 183 8.44 -15.79 -6.86
CA VAL A 183 9.17 -17.00 -7.28
C VAL A 183 8.29 -17.92 -8.11
N ARG A 184 7.13 -18.33 -7.60
CA ARG A 184 6.23 -19.27 -8.29
C ARG A 184 5.58 -18.65 -9.53
N GLY A 185 5.35 -17.34 -9.49
CA GLY A 185 4.80 -16.58 -10.62
C GLY A 185 5.86 -16.19 -11.65
N GLN A 186 7.16 -16.33 -11.35
CA GLN A 186 8.26 -15.78 -12.13
C GLN A 186 8.00 -14.31 -12.47
N LEU A 187 7.67 -13.52 -11.41
CA LEU A 187 7.30 -12.11 -11.53
C LEU A 187 8.40 -11.23 -10.95
N ASP A 188 8.85 -10.27 -11.74
CA ASP A 188 9.73 -9.21 -11.26
C ASP A 188 9.00 -8.37 -10.21
N ILE A 189 9.76 -7.80 -9.29
CA ILE A 189 9.22 -7.04 -8.17
C ILE A 189 9.47 -5.56 -8.41
N THR A 190 8.41 -4.74 -8.38
CA THR A 190 8.52 -3.28 -8.33
C THR A 190 8.53 -2.84 -6.87
N PRO A 191 9.69 -2.50 -6.28
CA PRO A 191 9.78 -2.13 -4.89
C PRO A 191 9.36 -0.67 -4.70
N VAL A 192 8.58 -0.39 -3.64
CA VAL A 192 8.20 0.97 -3.27
C VAL A 192 8.59 1.22 -1.83
N ARG A 193 9.47 2.19 -1.62
CA ARG A 193 9.89 2.63 -0.29
C ARG A 193 9.02 3.79 0.15
N ILE A 194 8.46 3.68 1.35
CA ILE A 194 7.59 4.71 1.94
C ILE A 194 8.23 5.22 3.21
N THR A 195 8.40 6.54 3.30
CA THR A 195 8.85 7.23 4.52
C THR A 195 7.84 8.27 4.94
N CYS A 196 7.74 8.53 6.25
CA CYS A 196 6.85 9.54 6.82
C CYS A 196 7.56 10.35 7.89
N ARG A 197 7.62 11.67 7.75
CA ARG A 197 8.31 12.57 8.69
C ARG A 197 7.48 13.81 9.01
N PRO A 198 7.20 14.12 10.28
CA PRO A 198 7.37 13.24 11.46
C PRO A 198 6.49 12.01 11.36
N LEU A 199 6.95 10.89 11.91
CA LEU A 199 6.24 9.62 11.89
C LEU A 199 4.91 9.74 12.64
N THR A 200 3.82 9.30 12.03
CA THR A 200 2.46 9.37 12.58
C THR A 200 1.58 8.26 12.03
N LEU A 201 0.40 8.07 12.60
CA LEU A 201 -0.57 7.04 12.19
C LEU A 201 0.03 5.63 12.17
N THR A 202 1.00 5.39 13.05
CA THR A 202 1.67 4.10 13.20
C THR A 202 0.75 3.06 13.83
N LYS A 203 1.21 1.80 13.90
CA LYS A 203 0.46 0.74 14.57
C LYS A 203 0.22 1.08 16.05
N GLY A 204 -1.05 1.01 16.48
CA GLY A 204 -1.46 1.32 17.86
C GLY A 204 -1.59 2.80 18.18
N GLN A 205 -1.11 3.71 17.32
CA GLN A 205 -1.29 5.14 17.53
C GLN A 205 -2.74 5.56 17.24
N LYS A 206 -3.30 6.35 18.13
CA LYS A 206 -4.64 6.91 17.94
C LYS A 206 -4.60 8.06 16.92
N TRP A 207 -5.59 8.15 16.04
CA TRP A 207 -5.63 9.12 14.93
C TRP A 207 -5.55 10.58 15.38
N TYR A 208 -6.03 10.89 16.58
CA TYR A 208 -6.01 12.26 17.16
C TYR A 208 -4.64 12.65 17.76
N ARG A 209 -3.68 11.74 17.83
CA ARG A 209 -2.29 12.07 18.19
C ARG A 209 -1.55 12.60 16.96
N VAL A 210 -1.88 13.84 16.63
CA VAL A 210 -1.32 14.53 15.47
C VAL A 210 0.03 15.13 15.83
N PRO A 211 1.03 15.06 14.93
CA PRO A 211 2.35 15.67 15.17
C PRO A 211 2.28 17.18 15.32
N SER A 212 3.30 17.77 15.96
CA SER A 212 3.42 19.23 16.16
C SER A 212 3.55 20.00 14.85
N ARG A 213 3.97 19.34 13.76
CA ARG A 213 4.07 19.91 12.42
C ARG A 213 3.41 18.98 11.40
N ARG A 214 3.10 19.53 10.22
CA ARG A 214 2.57 18.79 9.08
C ARG A 214 3.48 17.61 8.76
N PHE A 215 2.93 16.42 8.59
CA PHE A 215 3.74 15.28 8.19
C PHE A 215 3.89 15.24 6.66
N HIS A 216 5.02 14.75 6.24
CA HIS A 216 5.39 14.58 4.84
C HIS A 216 5.60 13.09 4.55
N VAL A 217 4.97 12.61 3.48
CA VAL A 217 5.12 11.22 3.03
C VAL A 217 5.88 11.22 1.70
N GLN A 218 6.94 10.44 1.65
CA GLN A 218 7.70 10.24 0.42
C GLN A 218 7.51 8.80 -0.04
N LEU A 219 7.13 8.64 -1.31
CA LEU A 219 7.13 7.37 -2.02
C LEU A 219 8.29 7.36 -3.00
N GLU A 220 9.14 6.36 -2.90
CA GLU A 220 10.25 6.14 -3.83
C GLU A 220 10.04 4.81 -4.53
N VAL A 221 9.73 4.86 -5.82
CA VAL A 221 9.54 3.69 -6.68
C VAL A 221 10.90 3.32 -7.26
N GLY A 222 11.46 2.21 -6.83
CA GLY A 222 12.74 1.71 -7.31
C GLY A 222 12.65 1.10 -8.70
N ASP A 223 13.81 0.73 -9.22
CA ASP A 223 13.89 -0.12 -10.41
C ASP A 223 13.38 -1.53 -10.09
N ASP A 224 12.84 -2.21 -11.10
CA ASP A 224 12.35 -3.56 -10.91
C ASP A 224 13.49 -4.48 -10.47
N ILE A 225 13.23 -5.29 -9.48
CA ILE A 225 14.13 -6.36 -9.03
C ILE A 225 13.79 -7.58 -9.85
N PRO A 226 14.68 -7.99 -10.79
CA PRO A 226 14.45 -9.16 -11.61
C PRO A 226 14.44 -10.42 -10.75
N ILE A 227 13.50 -11.32 -11.03
CA ILE A 227 13.34 -12.55 -10.23
C ILE A 227 14.33 -13.64 -10.63
N ASP A 228 14.77 -13.70 -11.90
CA ASP A 228 15.62 -14.75 -12.45
C ASP A 228 16.89 -15.02 -11.64
N PRO A 229 17.65 -14.03 -11.14
CA PRO A 229 18.86 -14.27 -10.34
C PRO A 229 18.58 -15.03 -9.03
N PHE A 230 17.33 -15.03 -8.56
CA PHE A 230 16.94 -15.78 -7.36
C PHE A 230 16.54 -17.21 -7.67
N LEU A 231 16.11 -17.49 -8.91
CA LEU A 231 15.66 -18.83 -9.33
C LEU A 231 16.82 -19.78 -9.64
N THR A 232 17.99 -19.24 -9.98
CA THR A 232 19.16 -20.03 -10.38
C THR A 232 20.31 -19.89 -9.40
N GLY A 233 21.10 -20.95 -9.25
CA GLY A 233 22.37 -20.97 -8.52
C GLY A 233 23.48 -20.24 -9.27
N ALA A 234 24.63 -19.98 -8.60
CA ALA A 234 25.83 -19.47 -9.26
C ALA A 234 26.40 -20.45 -10.30
N ASP A 235 26.07 -21.71 -10.16
CA ASP A 235 26.41 -22.82 -11.06
C ASP A 235 25.40 -23.03 -12.20
N GLY A 236 24.40 -22.13 -12.32
CA GLY A 236 23.33 -22.23 -13.31
C GLY A 236 22.25 -23.28 -12.99
N THR A 237 22.33 -23.95 -11.85
CA THR A 237 21.32 -24.96 -11.48
C THR A 237 20.03 -24.28 -10.94
N PRO A 238 18.83 -24.84 -11.26
CA PRO A 238 17.58 -24.35 -10.67
C PRO A 238 17.56 -24.49 -9.14
N ARG A 239 17.13 -23.43 -8.45
CA ARG A 239 16.90 -23.50 -7.01
C ARG A 239 15.49 -23.97 -6.72
N GLY A 240 15.33 -24.71 -5.62
CA GLY A 240 13.99 -25.00 -5.11
C GLY A 240 13.29 -23.72 -4.62
N ASP A 241 11.97 -23.64 -4.85
CA ASP A 241 11.13 -22.46 -4.55
C ASP A 241 11.32 -21.91 -3.12
N ALA A 242 11.47 -22.79 -2.13
CA ALA A 242 11.63 -22.38 -0.74
C ALA A 242 12.93 -21.60 -0.49
N LEU A 243 14.04 -22.02 -1.14
CA LEU A 243 15.33 -21.34 -1.02
C LEU A 243 15.32 -20.02 -1.81
N ALA A 244 14.75 -20.02 -3.01
CA ALA A 244 14.57 -18.82 -3.82
C ALA A 244 13.74 -17.77 -3.06
N ALA A 245 12.59 -18.17 -2.51
CA ALA A 245 11.71 -17.26 -1.74
C ALA A 245 12.39 -16.72 -0.47
N ARG A 246 13.24 -17.52 0.19
CA ARG A 246 14.05 -17.03 1.32
C ARG A 246 15.00 -15.93 0.88
N ARG A 247 15.75 -16.13 -0.20
CA ARG A 247 16.72 -15.14 -0.74
C ARG A 247 16.04 -13.86 -1.19
N VAL A 248 14.87 -13.96 -1.84
CA VAL A 248 14.05 -12.79 -2.18
C VAL A 248 13.63 -12.04 -0.91
N THR A 249 13.19 -12.76 0.14
CA THR A 249 12.79 -12.14 1.40
C THR A 249 13.95 -11.42 2.07
N ASP A 250 15.13 -12.05 2.12
CA ASP A 250 16.34 -11.48 2.71
C ASP A 250 16.80 -10.22 1.93
N HIS A 251 16.75 -10.28 0.59
CA HIS A 251 17.05 -9.13 -0.26
C HIS A 251 16.08 -7.96 -0.03
N LEU A 252 14.78 -8.22 0.05
CA LEU A 252 13.77 -7.20 0.33
C LEU A 252 13.93 -6.60 1.74
N ALA A 253 14.25 -7.43 2.74
CA ALA A 253 14.52 -6.95 4.08
C ALA A 253 15.68 -5.95 4.08
N HIS A 254 16.77 -6.28 3.39
CA HIS A 254 17.89 -5.37 3.21
C HIS A 254 17.50 -4.10 2.45
N TYR A 255 16.76 -4.23 1.33
CA TYR A 255 16.29 -3.09 0.54
C TYR A 255 15.45 -2.10 1.37
N PHE A 256 14.57 -2.59 2.23
CA PHE A 256 13.71 -1.73 3.06
C PHE A 256 14.38 -1.24 4.35
N ASP A 257 15.32 -1.98 4.92
CA ASP A 257 16.03 -1.61 6.16
C ASP A 257 16.97 -0.43 5.94
N PHE A 258 17.68 -0.37 4.80
CA PHE A 258 18.53 0.75 4.41
C PHE A 258 17.80 2.10 4.28
N ALA A 259 16.46 2.09 4.26
CA ALA A 259 15.64 3.27 4.07
C ALA A 259 15.25 3.99 5.37
N GLY A 260 15.44 3.37 6.51
CA GLY A 260 14.98 3.89 7.81
C GLY A 260 15.96 4.80 8.52
N ASP A 261 17.26 4.80 8.14
CA ASP A 261 18.31 5.49 8.87
C ASP A 261 19.12 6.43 7.98
N PRO A 262 18.83 7.76 8.00
CA PRO A 262 19.62 8.74 7.28
C PRO A 262 21.07 8.85 7.79
N SER A 263 21.38 8.33 8.99
CA SER A 263 22.72 8.32 9.55
C SER A 263 23.64 7.25 8.94
N ARG A 264 23.04 6.24 8.24
CA ARG A 264 23.77 5.16 7.56
C ARG A 264 23.97 5.36 6.05
N ALA A 265 23.45 6.44 5.48
CA ALA A 265 23.61 6.78 4.05
C ALA A 265 24.90 7.55 3.76
N GLY A 266 25.85 7.59 4.71
CA GLY A 266 27.10 8.35 4.63
C GLY A 266 28.31 7.56 5.11
N THR A 267 28.53 6.35 4.60
CA THR A 267 29.84 5.68 4.66
C THR A 267 30.19 5.06 3.32
#